data_0519bbf8d2d32107e4d4451db85194b2
#
_entry.id   0519bbf8d2d32107e4d4451db85194b2
#
_cell.length_a   1.000
_cell.length_b   1.000
_cell.length_c   1.000
_cell.angle_alpha   90.00
_cell.angle_beta   90.00
_cell.angle_gamma   90.00
#
_symmetry.space_group_name_H-M   'P 1'
#
loop_
_entity.id
_entity.type
_entity.pdbx_description
1 polymer ?
#
loop_
_entity_poly.entity_id
_entity_poly.type
_entity_poly.pdbx_seq_one_letter_code
_entity_poly.pdbx_strand_id
1 'polypeptide(L)'
;MAALLSWMNLALYVLQLVVNGHSSRTIGPMSRRYETLITPAPYAFSIWGFIYTFLAATVIVDCFWSSLSFFTSAPNANVLRTLFAISCLMNMGWIVFFTNEYVNAATATLVILWFSLFALYAHIVTERRDTGFDIKRFVFSELGLTVYFAWTCAATLISFAVTAQYVAGDYLSLSSYVALLSVLSVGTLSAVIYEGDVAFGLVAIWALVGLAVKSTTLEARVELIAMNIRACATQSAAIVSAFIVIAITHKLLTPNRHFQPLQSGAPLYGDKPIGYGTTHA
;
A
#
# COMPACT_ATOMS: atom_id res chain seq x y z
N MET A 1 -22.93 -13.22 13.17
CA MET A 1 -22.16 -11.96 13.23
C MET A 1 -21.21 -11.82 12.03
N ALA A 2 -20.37 -12.81 11.71
CA ALA A 2 -19.44 -12.75 10.57
C ALA A 2 -20.13 -12.45 9.22
N ALA A 3 -21.21 -13.16 8.88
CA ALA A 3 -21.95 -12.92 7.64
C ALA A 3 -22.54 -11.50 7.54
N LEU A 4 -22.99 -10.92 8.66
CA LEU A 4 -23.51 -9.54 8.67
C LEU A 4 -22.42 -8.53 8.31
N LEU A 5 -21.20 -8.70 8.85
CA LEU A 5 -20.07 -7.80 8.54
C LEU A 5 -19.63 -7.90 7.08
N SER A 6 -19.67 -9.08 6.46
CA SER A 6 -19.37 -9.24 5.03
C SER A 6 -20.35 -8.46 4.15
N TRP A 7 -21.65 -8.57 4.41
CA TRP A 7 -22.69 -7.81 3.70
C TRP A 7 -22.61 -6.30 3.97
N MET A 8 -22.29 -5.91 5.19
CA MET A 8 -22.04 -4.50 5.52
C MET A 8 -20.85 -3.94 4.72
N ASN A 9 -19.76 -4.71 4.61
CA ASN A 9 -18.59 -4.31 3.83
C ASN A 9 -18.91 -4.17 2.34
N LEU A 10 -19.72 -5.07 1.78
CA LEU A 10 -20.19 -4.95 0.41
C LEU A 10 -21.04 -3.66 0.22
N ALA A 11 -21.96 -3.38 1.16
CA ALA A 11 -22.76 -2.16 1.12
C ALA A 11 -21.91 -0.88 1.23
N LEU A 12 -20.94 -0.85 2.16
CA LEU A 12 -20.01 0.26 2.32
C LEU A 12 -19.12 0.45 1.09
N TYR A 13 -18.64 -0.64 0.48
CA TYR A 13 -17.89 -0.59 -0.77
C TYR A 13 -18.72 0.04 -1.90
N VAL A 14 -19.98 -0.38 -2.07
CA VAL A 14 -20.89 0.21 -3.08
C VAL A 14 -21.12 1.69 -2.80
N LEU A 15 -21.35 2.06 -1.55
CA LEU A 15 -21.49 3.47 -1.15
C LEU A 15 -20.22 4.26 -1.46
N GLN A 16 -19.06 3.70 -1.19
CA GLN A 16 -17.76 4.31 -1.55
C GLN A 16 -17.65 4.56 -3.05
N LEU A 17 -18.05 3.62 -3.90
CA LEU A 17 -18.06 3.82 -5.37
C LEU A 17 -18.99 4.97 -5.77
N VAL A 18 -20.18 5.05 -5.18
CA VAL A 18 -21.15 6.13 -5.45
C VAL A 18 -20.57 7.48 -5.06
N VAL A 19 -20.02 7.61 -3.85
CA VAL A 19 -19.43 8.87 -3.35
C VAL A 19 -18.24 9.30 -4.22
N ASN A 20 -17.34 8.37 -4.55
CA ASN A 20 -16.19 8.68 -5.43
C ASN A 20 -16.63 9.02 -6.86
N GLY A 21 -17.61 8.31 -7.40
CA GLY A 21 -18.18 8.60 -8.71
C GLY A 21 -18.81 9.99 -8.76
N HIS A 22 -19.57 10.38 -7.72
CA HIS A 22 -20.16 11.72 -7.62
C HIS A 22 -19.08 12.81 -7.56
N SER A 23 -18.00 12.57 -6.80
CA SER A 23 -16.89 13.51 -6.63
C SER A 23 -15.93 13.58 -7.81
N SER A 24 -16.06 12.69 -8.80
CA SER A 24 -15.12 12.57 -9.94
C SER A 24 -14.93 13.84 -10.74
N ARG A 25 -15.98 14.69 -10.83
CA ARG A 25 -15.95 15.96 -11.55
C ARG A 25 -15.22 17.07 -10.77
N THR A 26 -15.17 16.98 -9.45
CA THR A 26 -14.58 18.00 -8.57
C THR A 26 -13.16 17.68 -8.15
N ILE A 27 -12.80 16.41 -8.06
CA ILE A 27 -11.47 15.98 -7.58
C ILE A 27 -10.33 16.48 -8.47
N GLY A 28 -10.51 16.47 -9.79
CA GLY A 28 -9.51 16.92 -10.75
C GLY A 28 -9.15 18.41 -10.61
N PRO A 29 -10.13 19.33 -10.61
CA PRO A 29 -9.92 20.74 -10.29
C PRO A 29 -9.24 20.96 -8.92
N MET A 30 -9.68 20.27 -7.87
CA MET A 30 -9.08 20.39 -6.54
C MET A 30 -7.63 19.88 -6.51
N SER A 31 -7.34 18.76 -7.16
CA SER A 31 -5.98 18.24 -7.28
C SER A 31 -5.03 19.22 -7.99
N ARG A 32 -5.51 19.97 -8.97
CA ARG A 32 -4.72 21.04 -9.62
C ARG A 32 -4.53 22.25 -8.72
N ARG A 33 -5.56 22.64 -7.94
CA ARG A 33 -5.50 23.79 -7.03
C ARG A 33 -4.49 23.58 -5.89
N TYR A 34 -4.44 22.35 -5.36
CA TYR A 34 -3.56 21.95 -4.27
C TYR A 34 -2.36 21.12 -4.77
N GLU A 35 -1.91 21.41 -5.98
CA GLU A 35 -0.81 20.68 -6.59
C GLU A 35 0.51 20.92 -5.88
N THR A 36 1.27 19.85 -5.68
CA THR A 36 2.64 19.90 -5.14
C THR A 36 3.63 19.35 -6.16
N LEU A 37 4.92 19.54 -5.92
CA LEU A 37 5.95 19.04 -6.82
C LEU A 37 6.06 17.50 -6.83
N ILE A 38 5.43 16.81 -5.87
CA ILE A 38 5.31 15.33 -5.86
C ILE A 38 3.90 14.83 -6.22
N THR A 39 3.01 15.69 -6.71
CA THR A 39 1.73 15.25 -7.28
C THR A 39 1.99 14.62 -8.65
N PRO A 40 1.65 13.35 -8.89
CA PRO A 40 1.93 12.68 -10.16
C PRO A 40 1.06 13.22 -11.30
N ALA A 41 1.43 12.87 -12.54
CA ALA A 41 0.66 13.20 -13.73
C ALA A 41 -0.79 12.64 -13.64
N PRO A 42 -1.78 13.31 -14.24
CA PRO A 42 -3.21 12.96 -14.09
C PRO A 42 -3.55 11.50 -14.42
N TYR A 43 -2.86 10.89 -15.38
CA TYR A 43 -3.11 9.50 -15.73
C TYR A 43 -2.84 8.52 -14.59
N ALA A 44 -1.92 8.87 -13.67
CA ALA A 44 -1.57 7.99 -12.54
C ALA A 44 -2.78 7.70 -11.63
N PHE A 45 -3.74 8.61 -11.57
CA PHE A 45 -4.99 8.44 -10.81
C PHE A 45 -5.93 7.40 -11.42
N SER A 46 -5.70 6.93 -12.66
CA SER A 46 -6.49 5.83 -13.24
C SER A 46 -6.33 4.50 -12.48
N ILE A 47 -5.31 4.39 -11.63
CA ILE A 47 -5.12 3.25 -10.72
C ILE A 47 -6.34 3.01 -9.81
N TRP A 48 -7.15 4.03 -9.53
CA TRP A 48 -8.38 3.85 -8.76
C TRP A 48 -9.36 2.88 -9.44
N GLY A 49 -9.42 2.87 -10.78
CA GLY A 49 -10.22 1.88 -11.51
C GLY A 49 -9.75 0.46 -11.24
N PHE A 50 -8.44 0.25 -11.21
CA PHE A 50 -7.83 -1.04 -10.89
C PHE A 50 -8.11 -1.44 -9.43
N ILE A 51 -7.87 -0.52 -8.48
CA ILE A 51 -8.14 -0.72 -7.06
C ILE A 51 -9.60 -1.15 -6.85
N TYR A 52 -10.55 -0.39 -7.37
CA TYR A 52 -11.97 -0.70 -7.18
C TYR A 52 -12.38 -2.04 -7.81
N THR A 53 -11.84 -2.38 -8.97
CA THR A 53 -12.14 -3.67 -9.61
C THR A 53 -11.73 -4.86 -8.72
N PHE A 54 -10.53 -4.82 -8.15
CA PHE A 54 -10.06 -5.91 -7.29
C PHE A 54 -10.65 -5.86 -5.87
N LEU A 55 -10.98 -4.69 -5.34
CA LEU A 55 -11.77 -4.60 -4.09
C LEU A 55 -13.17 -5.15 -4.27
N ALA A 56 -13.81 -4.98 -5.43
CA ALA A 56 -15.08 -5.65 -5.74
C ALA A 56 -14.95 -7.17 -5.63
N ALA A 57 -13.90 -7.73 -6.23
CA ALA A 57 -13.64 -9.17 -6.11
C ALA A 57 -13.46 -9.57 -4.63
N THR A 58 -12.69 -8.83 -3.85
CA THR A 58 -12.46 -9.08 -2.42
C THR A 58 -13.78 -9.14 -1.62
N VAL A 59 -14.66 -8.15 -1.76
CA VAL A 59 -15.92 -8.11 -0.99
C VAL A 59 -16.95 -9.13 -1.48
N ILE A 60 -16.97 -9.42 -2.79
CA ILE A 60 -17.84 -10.45 -3.37
C ILE A 60 -17.40 -11.84 -2.88
N VAL A 61 -16.10 -12.12 -2.91
CA VAL A 61 -15.53 -13.38 -2.42
C VAL A 61 -15.81 -13.55 -0.92
N ASP A 62 -15.70 -12.50 -0.12
CA ASP A 62 -16.03 -12.59 1.31
C ASP A 62 -17.51 -12.90 1.59
N CYS A 63 -18.42 -12.48 0.71
CA CYS A 63 -19.84 -12.79 0.84
C CYS A 63 -20.22 -14.19 0.37
N PHE A 64 -19.63 -14.68 -0.74
CA PHE A 64 -20.13 -15.84 -1.47
C PHE A 64 -19.18 -17.05 -1.48
N TRP A 65 -17.85 -16.84 -1.32
CA TRP A 65 -16.82 -17.88 -1.39
C TRP A 65 -15.85 -17.80 -0.21
N SER A 66 -16.37 -18.09 0.99
CA SER A 66 -15.61 -17.97 2.24
C SER A 66 -14.29 -18.75 2.24
N SER A 67 -14.18 -19.84 1.47
CA SER A 67 -12.94 -20.63 1.34
C SER A 67 -11.78 -19.88 0.64
N LEU A 68 -12.09 -18.84 -0.16
CA LEU A 68 -11.11 -18.00 -0.82
C LEU A 68 -10.90 -16.66 -0.11
N SER A 69 -11.77 -16.31 0.86
CA SER A 69 -11.69 -15.05 1.56
C SER A 69 -10.54 -15.04 2.58
N PHE A 70 -9.64 -14.09 2.46
CA PHE A 70 -8.59 -13.89 3.45
C PHE A 70 -9.14 -13.51 4.84
N PHE A 71 -10.34 -12.92 4.90
CA PHE A 71 -10.98 -12.59 6.18
C PHE A 71 -11.35 -13.83 6.99
N THR A 72 -11.74 -14.93 6.34
CA THR A 72 -12.26 -16.11 7.03
C THR A 72 -11.18 -17.03 7.60
N SER A 73 -9.98 -17.01 7.05
CA SER A 73 -8.85 -17.79 7.54
C SER A 73 -8.23 -17.22 8.82
N ALA A 74 -8.56 -15.99 9.16
CA ALA A 74 -8.00 -15.30 10.32
C ALA A 74 -8.72 -15.63 11.62
N PRO A 75 -8.03 -15.85 12.75
CA PRO A 75 -8.63 -15.97 14.07
C PRO A 75 -9.48 -14.75 14.43
N ASN A 76 -9.12 -13.57 13.90
CA ASN A 76 -9.75 -12.28 14.16
C ASN A 76 -10.53 -11.74 12.94
N ALA A 77 -11.24 -12.60 12.22
CA ALA A 77 -11.98 -12.25 11.01
C ALA A 77 -12.87 -11.00 11.15
N ASN A 78 -13.54 -10.83 12.29
CA ASN A 78 -14.38 -9.67 12.54
C ASN A 78 -13.59 -8.37 12.66
N VAL A 79 -12.38 -8.42 13.25
CA VAL A 79 -11.49 -7.24 13.34
C VAL A 79 -11.06 -6.81 11.95
N LEU A 80 -10.64 -7.74 11.09
CA LEU A 80 -10.22 -7.43 9.72
C LEU A 80 -11.38 -6.84 8.89
N ARG A 81 -12.59 -7.40 9.01
CA ARG A 81 -13.78 -6.83 8.36
C ARG A 81 -14.11 -5.44 8.87
N THR A 82 -13.94 -5.18 10.16
CA THR A 82 -14.13 -3.85 10.75
C THR A 82 -13.09 -2.86 10.23
N LEU A 83 -11.81 -3.26 10.12
CA LEU A 83 -10.77 -2.43 9.53
C LEU A 83 -11.07 -2.09 8.07
N PHE A 84 -11.61 -3.04 7.30
CA PHE A 84 -12.07 -2.77 5.93
C PHE A 84 -13.24 -1.78 5.91
N ALA A 85 -14.21 -1.91 6.80
CA ALA A 85 -15.31 -0.94 6.95
C ALA A 85 -14.77 0.48 7.24
N ILE A 86 -13.81 0.58 8.17
CA ILE A 86 -13.14 1.85 8.50
C ILE A 86 -12.43 2.40 7.26
N SER A 87 -11.75 1.56 6.48
CA SER A 87 -11.08 2.01 5.26
C SER A 87 -12.05 2.60 4.23
N CYS A 88 -13.23 2.01 4.06
CA CYS A 88 -14.27 2.55 3.18
C CYS A 88 -14.77 3.93 3.68
N LEU A 89 -15.06 4.04 4.98
CA LEU A 89 -15.51 5.31 5.58
C LEU A 89 -14.45 6.41 5.47
N MET A 90 -13.21 6.08 5.74
CA MET A 90 -12.10 7.05 5.66
C MET A 90 -11.79 7.48 4.23
N ASN A 91 -11.92 6.59 3.26
CA ASN A 91 -11.79 6.96 1.85
C ASN A 91 -12.90 7.94 1.42
N MET A 92 -14.15 7.65 1.80
CA MET A 92 -15.26 8.58 1.55
C MET A 92 -15.05 9.92 2.26
N GLY A 93 -14.60 9.89 3.52
CA GLY A 93 -14.27 11.10 4.28
C GLY A 93 -13.18 11.91 3.60
N TRP A 94 -12.11 11.25 3.15
CA TRP A 94 -11.02 11.92 2.43
C TRP A 94 -11.52 12.68 1.20
N ILE A 95 -12.30 12.03 0.33
CA ILE A 95 -12.73 12.69 -0.92
C ILE A 95 -13.71 13.82 -0.64
N VAL A 96 -14.62 13.65 0.34
CA VAL A 96 -15.56 14.70 0.74
C VAL A 96 -14.81 15.90 1.34
N PHE A 97 -13.90 15.68 2.27
CA PHE A 97 -13.13 16.78 2.86
C PHE A 97 -12.23 17.47 1.84
N PHE A 98 -11.54 16.70 0.99
CA PHE A 98 -10.63 17.28 -0.01
C PHE A 98 -11.37 18.11 -1.05
N THR A 99 -12.52 17.64 -1.55
CA THR A 99 -13.33 18.38 -2.55
C THR A 99 -14.04 19.60 -1.97
N ASN A 100 -14.19 19.69 -0.65
CA ASN A 100 -14.70 20.86 0.06
C ASN A 100 -13.59 21.73 0.70
N GLU A 101 -12.33 21.53 0.31
CA GLU A 101 -11.17 22.33 0.72
C GLU A 101 -10.78 22.21 2.20
N TYR A 102 -11.29 21.21 2.92
CA TYR A 102 -10.85 20.90 4.29
C TYR A 102 -9.56 20.05 4.26
N VAL A 103 -8.46 20.66 3.79
CA VAL A 103 -7.17 19.98 3.51
C VAL A 103 -6.64 19.20 4.71
N ASN A 104 -6.63 19.83 5.90
CA ASN A 104 -6.14 19.18 7.13
C ASN A 104 -6.99 17.97 7.52
N ALA A 105 -8.32 18.07 7.41
CA ALA A 105 -9.23 16.98 7.70
C ALA A 105 -9.09 15.85 6.68
N ALA A 106 -8.90 16.18 5.40
CA ALA A 106 -8.62 15.21 4.35
C ALA A 106 -7.33 14.42 4.65
N THR A 107 -6.27 15.09 5.07
CA THR A 107 -5.02 14.43 5.43
C THR A 107 -5.19 13.54 6.67
N ALA A 108 -5.92 13.99 7.69
CA ALA A 108 -6.19 13.19 8.88
C ALA A 108 -6.97 11.91 8.55
N THR A 109 -8.01 12.00 7.71
CA THR A 109 -8.75 10.81 7.26
C THR A 109 -7.89 9.86 6.44
N LEU A 110 -6.99 10.37 5.62
CA LEU A 110 -6.07 9.56 4.82
C LEU A 110 -5.04 8.82 5.69
N VAL A 111 -4.59 9.44 6.79
CA VAL A 111 -3.72 8.78 7.77
C VAL A 111 -4.44 7.63 8.47
N ILE A 112 -5.70 7.81 8.88
CA ILE A 112 -6.49 6.73 9.49
C ILE A 112 -6.74 5.60 8.47
N LEU A 113 -7.03 5.96 7.22
CA LEU A 113 -7.12 5.01 6.11
C LEU A 113 -5.84 4.19 5.96
N TRP A 114 -4.68 4.87 5.95
CA TRP A 114 -3.37 4.23 5.85
C TRP A 114 -3.14 3.20 6.97
N PHE A 115 -3.41 3.55 8.23
CA PHE A 115 -3.26 2.63 9.36
C PHE A 115 -4.21 1.42 9.25
N SER A 116 -5.44 1.63 8.80
CA SER A 116 -6.41 0.55 8.60
C SER A 116 -5.94 -0.43 7.53
N LEU A 117 -5.45 0.09 6.39
CA LEU A 117 -4.92 -0.72 5.29
C LEU A 117 -3.58 -1.37 5.63
N PHE A 118 -2.72 -0.69 6.40
CA PHE A 118 -1.47 -1.26 6.90
C PHE A 118 -1.73 -2.52 7.75
N ALA A 119 -2.70 -2.45 8.67
CA ALA A 119 -3.04 -3.60 9.50
C ALA A 119 -3.59 -4.77 8.66
N LEU A 120 -4.42 -4.50 7.65
CA LEU A 120 -4.91 -5.52 6.71
C LEU A 120 -3.76 -6.13 5.90
N TYR A 121 -2.87 -5.31 5.37
CA TYR A 121 -1.72 -5.74 4.59
C TYR A 121 -0.73 -6.56 5.43
N ALA A 122 -0.43 -6.11 6.65
CA ALA A 122 0.43 -6.85 7.57
C ALA A 122 -0.11 -8.25 7.88
N HIS A 123 -1.44 -8.37 8.03
CA HIS A 123 -2.08 -9.67 8.19
C HIS A 123 -1.93 -10.56 6.94
N ILE A 124 -2.21 -10.01 5.74
CA ILE A 124 -2.05 -10.73 4.46
C ILE A 124 -0.63 -11.30 4.34
N VAL A 125 0.38 -10.48 4.61
CA VAL A 125 1.79 -10.87 4.49
C VAL A 125 2.15 -11.94 5.50
N THR A 126 1.75 -11.76 6.76
CA THR A 126 2.01 -12.76 7.83
C THR A 126 1.37 -14.10 7.48
N GLU A 127 0.13 -14.09 7.05
CA GLU A 127 -0.58 -15.32 6.68
C GLU A 127 0.06 -16.02 5.48
N ARG A 128 0.50 -15.27 4.46
CA ARG A 128 1.24 -15.84 3.31
C ARG A 128 2.55 -16.53 3.74
N ARG A 129 3.22 -16.02 4.79
CA ARG A 129 4.42 -16.67 5.33
C ARG A 129 4.10 -18.01 5.98
N ASP A 130 2.96 -18.08 6.68
CA ASP A 130 2.56 -19.27 7.45
C ASP A 130 1.92 -20.35 6.56
N THR A 131 1.08 -19.95 5.60
CA THR A 131 0.27 -20.89 4.79
C THR A 131 0.79 -21.09 3.37
N GLY A 132 1.72 -20.25 2.91
CA GLY A 132 2.20 -20.22 1.53
C GLY A 132 1.35 -19.36 0.60
N PHE A 133 1.81 -19.23 -0.65
CA PHE A 133 1.18 -18.39 -1.67
C PHE A 133 0.15 -19.19 -2.47
N ASP A 134 -1.11 -18.74 -2.45
CA ASP A 134 -2.20 -19.23 -3.31
C ASP A 134 -2.59 -18.15 -4.31
N ILE A 135 -2.39 -18.41 -5.60
CA ILE A 135 -2.67 -17.46 -6.69
C ILE A 135 -4.16 -17.10 -6.79
N LYS A 136 -5.08 -18.04 -6.53
CA LYS A 136 -6.52 -17.76 -6.61
C LYS A 136 -6.94 -16.83 -5.47
N ARG A 137 -6.53 -17.16 -4.25
CA ARG A 137 -6.79 -16.33 -3.09
C ARG A 137 -6.13 -14.95 -3.26
N PHE A 138 -4.89 -14.90 -3.74
CA PHE A 138 -4.21 -13.64 -4.02
C PHE A 138 -5.00 -12.75 -4.96
N VAL A 139 -5.36 -13.24 -6.15
CA VAL A 139 -6.03 -12.43 -7.19
C VAL A 139 -7.41 -11.99 -6.75
N PHE A 140 -8.20 -12.87 -6.14
CA PHE A 140 -9.60 -12.59 -5.86
C PHE A 140 -9.89 -12.01 -4.46
N SER A 141 -8.95 -12.10 -3.53
CA SER A 141 -9.19 -11.66 -2.15
C SER A 141 -8.16 -10.68 -1.60
N GLU A 142 -6.89 -10.74 -2.03
CA GLU A 142 -5.80 -9.97 -1.42
C GLU A 142 -5.26 -8.85 -2.32
N LEU A 143 -5.25 -9.05 -3.65
CA LEU A 143 -4.63 -8.11 -4.60
C LEU A 143 -5.25 -6.71 -4.51
N GLY A 144 -6.58 -6.61 -4.36
CA GLY A 144 -7.26 -5.34 -4.19
C GLY A 144 -6.74 -4.54 -3.00
N LEU A 145 -6.55 -5.20 -1.87
CA LEU A 145 -6.04 -4.60 -0.64
C LEU A 145 -4.56 -4.24 -0.75
N THR A 146 -3.74 -5.11 -1.35
CA THR A 146 -2.32 -4.86 -1.60
C THR A 146 -2.10 -3.62 -2.46
N VAL A 147 -2.81 -3.52 -3.60
CA VAL A 147 -2.72 -2.37 -4.51
C VAL A 147 -3.27 -1.11 -3.85
N TYR A 148 -4.37 -1.22 -3.12
CA TYR A 148 -4.96 -0.10 -2.40
C TYR A 148 -4.01 0.44 -1.33
N PHE A 149 -3.40 -0.42 -0.53
CA PHE A 149 -2.43 0.00 0.47
C PHE A 149 -1.20 0.65 -0.17
N ALA A 150 -0.63 0.03 -1.19
CA ALA A 150 0.54 0.57 -1.90
C ALA A 150 0.27 1.97 -2.48
N TRP A 151 -0.90 2.18 -3.11
CA TRP A 151 -1.31 3.50 -3.60
C TRP A 151 -1.56 4.49 -2.47
N THR A 152 -2.17 4.04 -1.36
CA THR A 152 -2.43 4.89 -0.20
C THR A 152 -1.13 5.35 0.46
N CYS A 153 -0.05 4.56 0.43
CA CYS A 153 1.27 5.02 0.87
C CYS A 153 1.73 6.27 0.08
N ALA A 154 1.67 6.22 -1.24
CA ALA A 154 2.01 7.38 -2.07
C ALA A 154 1.05 8.56 -1.83
N ALA A 155 -0.26 8.29 -1.80
CA ALA A 155 -1.29 9.31 -1.61
C ALA A 155 -1.16 10.02 -0.25
N THR A 156 -0.81 9.31 0.82
CA THR A 156 -0.60 9.89 2.16
C THR A 156 0.61 10.82 2.18
N LEU A 157 1.71 10.45 1.54
CA LEU A 157 2.90 11.31 1.44
C LEU A 157 2.63 12.57 0.59
N ILE A 158 1.88 12.43 -0.50
CA ILE A 158 1.40 13.58 -1.29
C ILE A 158 0.52 14.48 -0.44
N SER A 159 -0.41 13.92 0.35
CA SER A 159 -1.29 14.68 1.22
C SER A 159 -0.54 15.43 2.33
N PHE A 160 0.53 14.85 2.88
CA PHE A 160 1.42 15.57 3.79
C PHE A 160 2.10 16.76 3.10
N ALA A 161 2.58 16.60 1.86
CA ALA A 161 3.15 17.71 1.10
C ALA A 161 2.11 18.80 0.82
N VAL A 162 0.88 18.41 0.43
CA VAL A 162 -0.25 19.34 0.22
C VAL A 162 -0.54 20.13 1.48
N THR A 163 -0.69 19.46 2.63
CA THR A 163 -0.99 20.12 3.90
C THR A 163 0.14 21.05 4.34
N ALA A 164 1.39 20.60 4.25
CA ALA A 164 2.54 21.41 4.64
C ALA A 164 2.69 22.63 3.73
N GLN A 165 2.50 22.49 2.43
CA GLN A 165 2.51 23.59 1.46
C GLN A 165 1.34 24.56 1.69
N TYR A 166 0.13 24.04 1.99
CA TYR A 166 -1.03 24.85 2.33
C TYR A 166 -0.81 25.71 3.58
N VAL A 167 -0.18 25.13 4.62
CA VAL A 167 0.13 25.87 5.87
C VAL A 167 1.28 26.86 5.66
N ALA A 168 2.31 26.49 4.89
CA ALA A 168 3.46 27.35 4.63
C ALA A 168 3.16 28.49 3.63
N GLY A 169 2.14 28.34 2.79
CA GLY A 169 1.80 29.30 1.73
C GLY A 169 2.81 29.35 0.57
N ASP A 170 3.77 28.40 0.50
CA ASP A 170 4.79 28.29 -0.56
C ASP A 170 5.20 26.82 -0.75
N TYR A 171 5.94 26.54 -1.82
CA TYR A 171 6.51 25.23 -2.08
C TYR A 171 7.50 24.82 -0.99
N LEU A 172 7.52 23.52 -0.69
CA LEU A 172 8.47 22.99 0.28
C LEU A 172 9.89 22.98 -0.27
N SER A 173 10.88 22.83 0.62
CA SER A 173 12.27 22.65 0.22
C SER A 173 12.51 21.35 -0.55
N LEU A 174 13.55 21.31 -1.38
CA LEU A 174 13.96 20.08 -2.08
C LEU A 174 14.17 18.93 -1.10
N SER A 175 14.81 19.19 0.05
CA SER A 175 15.07 18.15 1.07
C SER A 175 13.78 17.55 1.64
N SER A 176 12.75 18.35 1.85
CA SER A 176 11.44 17.87 2.32
C SER A 176 10.79 16.92 1.32
N TYR A 177 10.77 17.28 0.04
CA TYR A 177 10.23 16.42 -1.01
C TYR A 177 11.05 15.13 -1.19
N VAL A 178 12.39 15.23 -1.17
CA VAL A 178 13.28 14.07 -1.26
C VAL A 178 13.07 13.13 -0.06
N ALA A 179 12.88 13.68 1.14
CA ALA A 179 12.58 12.86 2.32
C ALA A 179 11.26 12.05 2.15
N LEU A 180 10.20 12.68 1.66
CA LEU A 180 8.93 12.00 1.38
C LEU A 180 9.09 10.89 0.33
N LEU A 181 9.81 11.16 -0.77
CA LEU A 181 10.11 10.15 -1.79
C LEU A 181 10.99 9.02 -1.27
N SER A 182 11.93 9.31 -0.38
CA SER A 182 12.78 8.31 0.26
C SER A 182 11.96 7.38 1.15
N VAL A 183 11.01 7.90 1.91
CA VAL A 183 10.08 7.08 2.73
C VAL A 183 9.28 6.13 1.84
N LEU A 184 8.73 6.61 0.71
CA LEU A 184 8.02 5.75 -0.24
C LEU A 184 8.94 4.66 -0.80
N SER A 185 10.14 5.05 -1.23
CA SER A 185 11.11 4.13 -1.86
C SER A 185 11.58 3.05 -0.89
N VAL A 186 11.95 3.42 0.34
CA VAL A 186 12.40 2.49 1.38
C VAL A 186 11.27 1.53 1.79
N GLY A 187 10.05 2.05 2.02
CA GLY A 187 8.89 1.22 2.32
C GLY A 187 8.57 0.23 1.20
N THR A 188 8.66 0.67 -0.06
CA THR A 188 8.45 -0.18 -1.23
C THR A 188 9.54 -1.27 -1.34
N LEU A 189 10.81 -0.89 -1.18
CA LEU A 189 11.91 -1.85 -1.21
C LEU A 189 11.78 -2.88 -0.08
N SER A 190 11.32 -2.46 1.10
CA SER A 190 11.03 -3.39 2.20
C SER A 190 9.95 -4.40 1.81
N ALA A 191 8.84 -3.97 1.20
CA ALA A 191 7.80 -4.89 0.73
C ALA A 191 8.30 -5.84 -0.37
N VAL A 192 9.12 -5.36 -1.31
CA VAL A 192 9.67 -6.20 -2.40
C VAL A 192 10.72 -7.18 -1.90
N ILE A 193 11.65 -6.74 -1.04
CA ILE A 193 12.81 -7.54 -0.61
C ILE A 193 12.39 -8.58 0.45
N TYR A 194 11.64 -8.15 1.48
CA TYR A 194 11.29 -9.03 2.60
C TYR A 194 10.05 -9.87 2.36
N GLU A 195 9.05 -9.33 1.63
CA GLU A 195 7.78 -10.01 1.39
C GLU A 195 7.67 -10.60 -0.02
N GLY A 196 8.59 -10.25 -0.91
CA GLY A 196 8.49 -10.63 -2.33
C GLY A 196 7.24 -10.04 -3.02
N ASP A 197 6.72 -8.92 -2.51
CA ASP A 197 5.46 -8.35 -3.00
C ASP A 197 5.67 -7.49 -4.24
N VAL A 198 5.65 -8.17 -5.39
CA VAL A 198 5.80 -7.54 -6.72
C VAL A 198 4.63 -6.58 -7.01
N ALA A 199 3.41 -6.91 -6.57
CA ALA A 199 2.25 -6.06 -6.83
C ALA A 199 2.38 -4.70 -6.14
N PHE A 200 2.83 -4.70 -4.88
CA PHE A 200 3.15 -3.47 -4.16
C PHE A 200 4.20 -2.63 -4.89
N GLY A 201 5.28 -3.26 -5.32
CA GLY A 201 6.38 -2.59 -6.04
C GLY A 201 5.93 -1.98 -7.37
N LEU A 202 5.07 -2.67 -8.14
CA LEU A 202 4.54 -2.16 -9.41
C LEU A 202 3.66 -0.90 -9.20
N VAL A 203 2.88 -0.84 -8.13
CA VAL A 203 2.09 0.36 -7.80
C VAL A 203 2.99 1.54 -7.45
N ALA A 204 4.06 1.31 -6.70
CA ALA A 204 5.01 2.37 -6.38
C ALA A 204 5.74 2.87 -7.64
N ILE A 205 6.15 1.96 -8.55
CA ILE A 205 6.71 2.35 -9.86
C ILE A 205 5.70 3.18 -10.64
N TRP A 206 4.43 2.79 -10.69
CA TRP A 206 3.38 3.55 -11.35
C TRP A 206 3.28 4.99 -10.83
N ALA A 207 3.29 5.18 -9.50
CA ALA A 207 3.28 6.50 -8.87
C ALA A 207 4.56 7.31 -9.20
N LEU A 208 5.75 6.69 -9.09
CA LEU A 208 7.04 7.32 -9.35
C LEU A 208 7.21 7.70 -10.83
N VAL A 209 6.78 6.84 -11.76
CA VAL A 209 6.77 7.17 -13.19
C VAL A 209 5.78 8.30 -13.46
N GLY A 210 4.60 8.27 -12.85
CA GLY A 210 3.64 9.37 -12.94
C GLY A 210 4.21 10.72 -12.50
N LEU A 211 5.07 10.70 -11.49
CA LEU A 211 5.81 11.88 -11.04
C LEU A 211 6.93 12.28 -12.02
N ALA A 212 7.71 11.32 -12.49
CA ALA A 212 8.87 11.55 -13.36
C ALA A 212 8.48 12.19 -14.71
N VAL A 213 7.33 11.78 -15.29
CA VAL A 213 6.88 12.29 -16.60
C VAL A 213 5.98 13.51 -16.50
N LYS A 214 5.74 14.03 -15.31
CA LYS A 214 4.89 15.20 -15.15
C LYS A 214 5.55 16.44 -15.75
N SER A 215 4.89 17.08 -16.71
CA SER A 215 5.27 18.38 -17.23
C SER A 215 4.53 19.50 -16.50
N THR A 216 5.25 20.52 -16.08
CA THR A 216 4.69 21.71 -15.45
C THR A 216 5.43 22.94 -16.02
N THR A 217 4.71 24.02 -16.22
CA THR A 217 5.31 25.34 -16.49
C THR A 217 5.44 26.08 -15.16
N LEU A 218 6.64 26.14 -14.61
CA LEU A 218 6.92 26.73 -13.31
C LEU A 218 7.91 27.88 -13.44
N GLU A 219 7.96 28.75 -12.44
CA GLU A 219 9.02 29.75 -12.33
C GLU A 219 10.39 29.06 -12.24
N ALA A 220 11.45 29.71 -12.75
CA ALA A 220 12.79 29.12 -12.87
C ALA A 220 13.34 28.53 -11.55
N ARG A 221 13.06 29.20 -10.41
CA ARG A 221 13.46 28.69 -9.08
C ARG A 221 12.82 27.36 -8.73
N VAL A 222 11.53 27.24 -8.99
CA VAL A 222 10.72 26.05 -8.68
C VAL A 222 11.00 24.94 -9.69
N GLU A 223 11.24 25.29 -10.96
CA GLU A 223 11.57 24.33 -12.00
C GLU A 223 12.85 23.55 -11.68
N LEU A 224 13.88 24.19 -11.13
CA LEU A 224 15.11 23.51 -10.70
C LEU A 224 14.82 22.45 -9.61
N ILE A 225 13.96 22.79 -8.64
CA ILE A 225 13.53 21.83 -7.60
C ILE A 225 12.75 20.69 -8.24
N ALA A 226 11.80 21.00 -9.12
CA ALA A 226 10.98 20.01 -9.81
C ALA A 226 11.82 19.05 -10.68
N MET A 227 12.86 19.55 -11.38
CA MET A 227 13.79 18.72 -12.14
C MET A 227 14.52 17.71 -11.26
N ASN A 228 15.03 18.13 -10.10
CA ASN A 228 15.70 17.25 -9.16
C ASN A 228 14.73 16.19 -8.59
N ILE A 229 13.48 16.57 -8.28
CA ILE A 229 12.44 15.63 -7.82
C ILE A 229 12.12 14.59 -8.89
N ARG A 230 11.94 15.02 -10.16
CA ARG A 230 11.72 14.08 -11.29
C ARG A 230 12.89 13.13 -11.48
N ALA A 231 14.12 13.61 -11.35
CA ALA A 231 15.31 12.77 -11.39
C ALA A 231 15.34 11.74 -10.24
N CYS A 232 15.05 12.16 -9.00
CA CYS A 232 14.95 11.27 -7.85
C CYS A 232 13.85 10.22 -8.05
N ALA A 233 12.69 10.61 -8.58
CA ALA A 233 11.59 9.69 -8.86
C ALA A 233 11.97 8.65 -9.92
N THR A 234 12.65 9.08 -10.99
CA THR A 234 13.16 8.19 -12.04
C THR A 234 14.17 7.18 -11.48
N GLN A 235 15.13 7.65 -10.69
CA GLN A 235 16.12 6.77 -10.04
C GLN A 235 15.45 5.78 -9.09
N SER A 236 14.51 6.23 -8.25
CA SER A 236 13.76 5.36 -7.35
C SER A 236 12.96 4.30 -8.11
N ALA A 237 12.28 4.68 -9.20
CA ALA A 237 11.56 3.73 -10.04
C ALA A 237 12.50 2.68 -10.66
N ALA A 238 13.69 3.09 -11.14
CA ALA A 238 14.69 2.19 -11.69
C ALA A 238 15.23 1.21 -10.63
N ILE A 239 15.53 1.69 -9.42
CA ILE A 239 15.98 0.87 -8.31
C ILE A 239 14.92 -0.16 -7.92
N VAL A 240 13.67 0.27 -7.71
CA VAL A 240 12.56 -0.65 -7.37
C VAL A 240 12.36 -1.69 -8.48
N SER A 241 12.44 -1.28 -9.75
CA SER A 241 12.32 -2.20 -10.90
C SER A 241 13.43 -3.26 -10.90
N ALA A 242 14.68 -2.87 -10.62
CA ALA A 242 15.80 -3.80 -10.52
C ALA A 242 15.57 -4.82 -9.39
N PHE A 243 15.11 -4.39 -8.22
CA PHE A 243 14.82 -5.30 -7.11
C PHE A 243 13.63 -6.23 -7.38
N ILE A 244 12.62 -5.79 -8.13
CA ILE A 244 11.52 -6.66 -8.58
C ILE A 244 12.07 -7.75 -9.51
N VAL A 245 12.92 -7.39 -10.49
CA VAL A 245 13.55 -8.38 -11.38
C VAL A 245 14.37 -9.40 -10.58
N ILE A 246 15.18 -8.93 -9.62
CA ILE A 246 15.96 -9.81 -8.73
C ILE A 246 15.02 -10.74 -7.93
N ALA A 247 13.95 -10.22 -7.33
CA ALA A 247 13.01 -11.01 -6.54
C ALA A 247 12.31 -12.08 -7.40
N ILE A 248 11.86 -11.75 -8.61
CA ILE A 248 11.24 -12.69 -9.54
C ILE A 248 12.27 -13.75 -9.97
N THR A 249 13.46 -13.34 -10.36
CA THR A 249 14.53 -14.25 -10.80
C THR A 249 14.92 -15.22 -9.68
N HIS A 250 15.11 -14.70 -8.47
CA HIS A 250 15.40 -15.54 -7.30
C HIS A 250 14.29 -16.58 -7.06
N LYS A 251 13.02 -16.17 -7.14
CA LYS A 251 11.87 -17.07 -6.96
C LYS A 251 11.79 -18.15 -8.04
N LEU A 252 12.16 -17.82 -9.28
CA LEU A 252 12.18 -18.78 -10.39
C LEU A 252 13.34 -19.77 -10.28
N LEU A 253 14.51 -19.32 -9.79
CA LEU A 253 15.70 -20.18 -9.66
C LEU A 253 15.69 -21.03 -8.37
N THR A 254 14.88 -20.67 -7.36
CA THR A 254 14.81 -21.38 -6.07
C THR A 254 13.37 -21.81 -5.72
N PRO A 255 12.68 -22.55 -6.59
CA PRO A 255 11.24 -22.83 -6.41
C PRO A 255 10.91 -23.66 -5.16
N ASN A 256 11.87 -24.40 -4.58
CA ASN A 256 11.65 -25.32 -3.45
C ASN A 256 12.21 -24.82 -2.11
N ARG A 257 12.75 -23.62 -2.02
CA ARG A 257 13.11 -23.03 -0.74
C ARG A 257 11.92 -22.18 -0.26
N HIS A 258 11.11 -22.77 0.65
CA HIS A 258 10.29 -21.94 1.53
C HIS A 258 11.23 -20.91 2.15
N PHE A 259 10.90 -19.64 2.03
CA PHE A 259 11.62 -18.55 2.67
C PHE A 259 11.53 -18.82 4.18
N GLN A 260 12.55 -19.46 4.77
CA GLN A 260 12.67 -19.54 6.22
C GLN A 260 13.10 -18.16 6.65
N PRO A 261 12.28 -17.42 7.42
CA PRO A 261 12.76 -16.21 8.08
C PRO A 261 13.96 -16.63 8.93
N LEU A 262 15.00 -15.80 8.93
CA LEU A 262 16.14 -15.95 9.84
C LEU A 262 15.58 -16.18 11.25
N GLN A 263 15.59 -17.42 11.73
CA GLN A 263 15.23 -17.72 13.09
C GLN A 263 16.26 -17.02 13.97
N SER A 264 15.87 -15.89 14.53
CA SER A 264 16.57 -15.28 15.65
C SER A 264 16.45 -16.26 16.82
N GLY A 265 17.48 -17.08 17.00
CA GLY A 265 17.57 -17.97 18.16
C GLY A 265 17.71 -19.46 17.87
N ALA A 266 18.61 -19.86 16.97
CA ALA A 266 19.17 -21.20 17.09
C ALA A 266 20.04 -21.23 18.35
N PRO A 267 19.77 -22.13 19.33
CA PRO A 267 20.66 -22.25 20.48
C PRO A 267 22.03 -22.74 20.02
N LEU A 268 23.07 -21.97 20.34
CA LEU A 268 24.48 -22.20 19.99
C LEU A 268 25.13 -23.38 20.73
N TYR A 269 24.36 -24.22 21.40
CA TYR A 269 24.92 -25.38 22.11
C TYR A 269 24.02 -26.59 21.92
N GLY A 270 24.56 -27.58 21.20
CA GLY A 270 24.05 -28.94 21.21
C GLY A 270 24.41 -29.58 22.57
N ASP A 271 23.44 -29.71 23.45
CA ASP A 271 23.56 -30.59 24.62
C ASP A 271 23.54 -32.05 24.12
N LYS A 272 24.73 -32.61 23.99
CA LYS A 272 24.88 -34.09 23.97
C LYS A 272 24.58 -34.59 25.37
N PRO A 273 23.64 -35.51 25.59
CA PRO A 273 23.48 -36.14 26.89
C PRO A 273 24.73 -36.94 27.22
N ILE A 274 25.37 -36.59 28.34
CA ILE A 274 26.47 -37.37 28.92
C ILE A 274 25.87 -38.68 29.43
N GLY A 275 26.15 -39.77 28.72
CA GLY A 275 25.78 -41.11 29.16
C GLY A 275 26.58 -41.48 30.41
N TYR A 276 25.92 -41.58 31.55
CA TYR A 276 26.49 -42.23 32.73
C TYR A 276 26.44 -43.74 32.52
N GLY A 277 27.60 -44.33 32.30
CA GLY A 277 27.80 -45.76 32.33
C GLY A 277 27.60 -46.28 33.74
N THR A 278 26.62 -47.12 33.96
CA THR A 278 26.49 -47.95 35.17
C THR A 278 27.40 -49.14 35.02
N THR A 279 28.49 -49.14 35.79
CA THR A 279 29.30 -50.36 36.07
C THR A 279 28.60 -51.19 37.12
N HIS A 280 28.15 -52.40 36.72
CA HIS A 280 27.81 -53.46 37.65
C HIS A 280 29.06 -54.24 37.95
N ALA A 281 29.43 -54.36 39.24
CA ALA A 281 30.20 -55.43 39.84
C ALA A 281 29.27 -56.23 40.75
#